data_4b9fcd83d29c9e19ed5b2c0fe1ee7f18
#
_entry.id   4b9fcd83d29c9e19ed5b2c0fe1ee7f18
#
_cell.length_a   1.000
_cell.length_b   1.000
_cell.length_c   1.000
_cell.angle_alpha   90.00
_cell.angle_beta   90.00
_cell.angle_gamma   90.00
#
_symmetry.space_group_name_H-M   'P 1'
#
loop_
_entity.id
_entity.type
_entity.pdbx_description
1 polymer ?
#
loop_
_entity_poly.entity_id
_entity_poly.type
_entity_poly.pdbx_seq_one_letter_code
_entity_poly.pdbx_strand_id
1 'polypeptide(L)'
;MSNSRLLWSSMTVTAALMLGACSQPANDAADTNSDAPAAGTAGKTIRIATEGAYPPFNYTNADGSLAGFDIDVANALCEQMQAKCEIVAQDWDGIIPGLLAQKYDAVIAGMSITAERQEKVDFSEPYFANTMVWLTDTKGSFDPKVIKNLTLGGQRSTTPGAYLQDNYEGKDGNTVKLYDNYDNAYLDLKSGRSDVVLAEKVSAKSWLADNPEGFGIVGDEIDNDDNIAIAVRKGDAIKEDFNKALSEIRSNGELARLEQKNFGQ
;
A
#
# COMPACT_ATOMS: atom_id res chain seq x y z
N MET A 1 -30.78 -61.38 12.92
CA MET A 1 -32.22 -61.68 12.89
C MET A 1 -32.87 -60.60 12.02
N SER A 2 -33.27 -61.05 10.95
CA SER A 2 -34.45 -60.98 10.03
C SER A 2 -34.44 -59.79 9.14
N ASN A 3 -34.00 -59.87 7.91
CA ASN A 3 -34.68 -60.23 6.66
C ASN A 3 -36.04 -59.56 6.44
N SER A 4 -36.12 -58.74 5.36
CA SER A 4 -37.15 -58.96 4.34
C SER A 4 -36.86 -58.14 3.06
N ARG A 5 -36.77 -58.88 1.97
CA ARG A 5 -36.78 -58.49 0.56
C ARG A 5 -38.22 -58.30 0.09
N LEU A 6 -38.44 -57.58 -1.03
CA LEU A 6 -39.31 -57.91 -2.20
C LEU A 6 -39.31 -56.69 -3.13
N LEU A 7 -38.79 -56.68 -4.32
CA LEU A 7 -39.10 -57.31 -5.63
C LEU A 7 -40.25 -56.70 -6.43
N TRP A 8 -39.88 -56.31 -7.70
CA TRP A 8 -40.61 -56.30 -8.97
C TRP A 8 -41.55 -55.08 -9.23
N SER A 9 -41.46 -54.38 -10.37
CA SER A 9 -41.84 -54.88 -11.70
C SER A 9 -41.37 -53.97 -12.83
N SER A 10 -40.90 -54.60 -13.87
CA SER A 10 -40.55 -54.06 -15.19
C SER A 10 -41.80 -53.64 -15.98
N MET A 11 -41.69 -52.62 -16.83
CA MET A 11 -42.58 -52.48 -17.99
C MET A 11 -41.82 -51.83 -19.15
N THR A 12 -41.53 -52.65 -20.13
CA THR A 12 -41.04 -52.32 -21.46
C THR A 12 -42.15 -51.85 -22.35
N VAL A 13 -41.98 -50.78 -23.13
CA VAL A 13 -42.74 -50.55 -24.38
C VAL A 13 -41.81 -49.95 -25.43
N THR A 14 -41.98 -50.46 -26.59
CA THR A 14 -41.25 -50.62 -27.81
C THR A 14 -41.31 -49.37 -28.74
N ALA A 15 -40.19 -49.12 -29.39
CA ALA A 15 -39.86 -48.62 -30.75
C ALA A 15 -40.86 -47.81 -31.58
N ALA A 16 -40.35 -46.72 -32.18
CA ALA A 16 -40.59 -46.35 -33.58
C ALA A 16 -39.38 -45.55 -34.14
N LEU A 17 -38.71 -46.12 -35.12
CA LEU A 17 -37.74 -45.51 -36.01
C LEU A 17 -38.45 -44.55 -36.98
N MET A 18 -37.95 -43.32 -37.15
CA MET A 18 -38.06 -42.57 -38.39
C MET A 18 -36.73 -42.01 -38.78
N LEU A 19 -36.16 -42.51 -39.88
CA LEU A 19 -35.02 -41.92 -40.58
C LEU A 19 -35.48 -40.64 -41.28
N GLY A 20 -34.77 -39.56 -41.00
CA GLY A 20 -34.81 -38.30 -41.74
C GLY A 20 -33.38 -37.83 -41.97
N ALA A 21 -32.84 -38.15 -43.12
CA ALA A 21 -31.57 -37.59 -43.62
C ALA A 21 -31.80 -36.17 -44.14
N CYS A 22 -31.08 -35.18 -43.61
CA CYS A 22 -30.82 -33.92 -44.31
C CYS A 22 -29.48 -33.33 -43.82
N SER A 23 -28.58 -33.30 -44.73
CA SER A 23 -27.44 -32.37 -45.02
C SER A 23 -26.96 -31.44 -43.91
N GLN A 24 -25.70 -31.67 -43.45
CA GLN A 24 -24.86 -30.67 -42.82
C GLN A 24 -24.39 -29.62 -43.82
N PRO A 25 -24.38 -28.33 -43.44
CA PRO A 25 -23.28 -27.45 -43.85
C PRO A 25 -22.30 -27.36 -42.67
N ALA A 26 -21.02 -27.54 -42.98
CA ALA A 26 -19.89 -27.23 -42.11
C ALA A 26 -20.00 -25.76 -41.75
N ASN A 27 -20.14 -25.49 -40.45
CA ASN A 27 -19.87 -24.17 -39.88
C ASN A 27 -18.58 -24.27 -39.10
N ASP A 28 -17.58 -23.56 -39.58
CA ASP A 28 -16.36 -23.24 -38.87
C ASP A 28 -16.73 -22.76 -37.45
N ALA A 29 -16.27 -23.50 -36.45
CA ALA A 29 -16.24 -23.02 -35.09
C ALA A 29 -15.16 -21.93 -35.02
N ALA A 30 -15.55 -20.68 -35.22
CA ALA A 30 -14.77 -19.55 -34.79
C ALA A 30 -14.71 -19.61 -33.27
N ASP A 31 -13.53 -19.91 -32.76
CA ASP A 31 -13.15 -19.67 -31.37
C ASP A 31 -13.32 -18.18 -31.08
N THR A 32 -14.50 -17.80 -30.64
CA THR A 32 -14.69 -16.47 -30.03
C THR A 32 -14.13 -16.54 -28.64
N ASN A 33 -12.82 -16.30 -28.54
CA ASN A 33 -12.20 -15.82 -27.33
C ASN A 33 -12.93 -14.52 -26.95
N SER A 34 -13.94 -14.64 -26.09
CA SER A 34 -14.61 -13.48 -25.50
C SER A 34 -13.65 -12.88 -24.50
N ASP A 35 -12.77 -12.01 -24.98
CA ASP A 35 -12.22 -10.93 -24.19
C ASP A 35 -13.41 -10.00 -23.84
N ALA A 36 -14.18 -10.38 -22.85
CA ALA A 36 -15.06 -9.44 -22.18
C ALA A 36 -14.14 -8.43 -21.49
N PRO A 37 -14.20 -7.13 -21.80
CA PRO A 37 -13.45 -6.15 -21.06
C PRO A 37 -13.82 -6.31 -19.59
N ALA A 38 -12.80 -6.47 -18.73
CA ALA A 38 -12.98 -6.52 -17.29
C ALA A 38 -13.89 -5.34 -16.91
N ALA A 39 -15.02 -5.63 -16.28
CA ALA A 39 -15.97 -4.59 -15.89
C ALA A 39 -15.24 -3.64 -14.95
N GLY A 40 -14.97 -2.43 -15.40
CA GLY A 40 -14.24 -1.40 -14.65
C GLY A 40 -14.86 -1.15 -13.28
N THR A 41 -14.23 -0.31 -12.48
CA THR A 41 -14.63 0.02 -11.10
C THR A 41 -15.81 0.99 -11.00
N ALA A 42 -16.28 1.53 -12.12
CA ALA A 42 -17.41 2.48 -12.12
C ALA A 42 -18.64 1.96 -11.34
N GLY A 43 -19.11 2.77 -10.39
CA GLY A 43 -20.24 2.46 -9.51
C GLY A 43 -19.96 1.45 -8.40
N LYS A 44 -18.74 0.92 -8.31
CA LYS A 44 -18.33 0.00 -7.22
C LYS A 44 -17.86 0.76 -5.99
N THR A 45 -17.94 0.13 -4.83
CA THR A 45 -17.26 0.60 -3.62
C THR A 45 -15.88 -0.04 -3.57
N ILE A 46 -14.84 0.78 -3.42
CA ILE A 46 -13.44 0.36 -3.23
C ILE A 46 -13.05 0.66 -1.78
N ARG A 47 -12.66 -0.36 -1.05
CA ARG A 47 -12.14 -0.20 0.31
C ARG A 47 -10.63 -0.01 0.25
N ILE A 48 -10.15 1.09 0.82
CA ILE A 48 -8.75 1.47 0.81
C ILE A 48 -8.25 1.54 2.26
N ALA A 49 -7.14 0.87 2.56
CA ALA A 49 -6.48 1.02 3.85
C ALA A 49 -5.37 2.06 3.78
N THR A 50 -5.22 2.80 4.88
CA THR A 50 -4.09 3.69 5.16
C THR A 50 -3.62 3.48 6.60
N GLU A 51 -2.44 3.98 6.98
CA GLU A 51 -1.96 3.82 8.36
C GLU A 51 -2.72 4.75 9.32
N GLY A 52 -2.91 6.01 8.96
CA GLY A 52 -3.58 7.01 9.77
C GLY A 52 -2.72 7.60 10.90
N ALA A 53 -1.40 7.32 10.90
CA ALA A 53 -0.41 7.79 11.87
C ALA A 53 0.91 8.24 11.20
N TYR A 54 0.84 8.67 9.94
CA TYR A 54 2.00 9.05 9.13
C TYR A 54 1.83 10.42 8.44
N PRO A 55 1.80 11.53 9.21
CA PRO A 55 1.71 12.86 8.62
C PRO A 55 2.97 13.21 7.79
N PRO A 56 2.82 13.98 6.69
CA PRO A 56 1.61 14.57 6.16
C PRO A 56 0.91 13.68 5.11
N PHE A 57 1.37 12.42 4.94
CA PHE A 57 0.79 11.48 3.97
C PHE A 57 -0.61 11.04 4.39
N ASN A 58 -0.76 10.52 5.60
CA ASN A 58 -2.03 10.06 6.13
C ASN A 58 -2.03 10.15 7.66
N TYR A 59 -3.04 10.78 8.23
CA TYR A 59 -3.17 10.95 9.68
C TYR A 59 -4.63 11.07 10.11
N THR A 60 -4.86 10.83 11.39
CA THR A 60 -6.18 10.93 12.00
C THR A 60 -6.33 12.28 12.70
N ASN A 61 -7.33 13.07 12.30
CA ASN A 61 -7.69 14.32 12.95
C ASN A 61 -8.29 14.08 14.35
N ALA A 62 -8.39 15.14 15.16
CA ALA A 62 -8.98 15.08 16.50
C ALA A 62 -10.45 14.64 16.51
N ASP A 63 -11.18 14.81 15.43
CA ASP A 63 -12.57 14.36 15.25
C ASP A 63 -12.69 12.92 14.74
N GLY A 64 -11.55 12.23 14.55
CA GLY A 64 -11.48 10.87 14.05
C GLY A 64 -11.50 10.73 12.52
N SER A 65 -11.60 11.82 11.76
CA SER A 65 -11.52 11.79 10.31
C SER A 65 -10.09 11.58 9.83
N LEU A 66 -9.93 10.88 8.69
CA LEU A 66 -8.63 10.70 8.04
C LEU A 66 -8.34 11.87 7.10
N ALA A 67 -7.07 12.31 7.07
CA ALA A 67 -6.60 13.41 6.24
C ALA A 67 -5.16 13.15 5.77
N GLY A 68 -4.66 14.00 4.85
CA GLY A 68 -3.31 13.96 4.31
C GLY A 68 -3.27 13.66 2.82
N PHE A 69 -2.05 13.63 2.28
CA PHE A 69 -1.80 13.47 0.84
C PHE A 69 -2.40 12.17 0.28
N ASP A 70 -2.21 11.05 0.96
CA ASP A 70 -2.73 9.75 0.53
C ASP A 70 -4.26 9.72 0.49
N ILE A 71 -4.91 10.40 1.44
CA ILE A 71 -6.37 10.51 1.48
C ILE A 71 -6.88 11.35 0.30
N ASP A 72 -6.20 12.46 0.02
CA ASP A 72 -6.53 13.32 -1.12
C ASP A 72 -6.33 12.58 -2.45
N VAL A 73 -5.20 11.86 -2.61
CA VAL A 73 -4.91 11.03 -3.79
C VAL A 73 -5.96 9.93 -3.94
N ALA A 74 -6.28 9.19 -2.88
CA ALA A 74 -7.30 8.15 -2.90
C ALA A 74 -8.65 8.69 -3.40
N ASN A 75 -9.10 9.83 -2.88
CA ASN A 75 -10.35 10.46 -3.27
C ASN A 75 -10.31 10.90 -4.75
N ALA A 76 -9.23 11.54 -5.20
CA ALA A 76 -9.08 11.96 -6.60
C ALA A 76 -9.09 10.77 -7.56
N LEU A 77 -8.43 9.66 -7.20
CA LEU A 77 -8.43 8.43 -7.99
C LEU A 77 -9.83 7.83 -8.08
N CYS A 78 -10.56 7.75 -6.97
CA CYS A 78 -11.92 7.21 -6.96
C CYS A 78 -12.91 8.08 -7.77
N GLU A 79 -12.73 9.39 -7.76
CA GLU A 79 -13.49 10.30 -8.62
C GLU A 79 -13.24 9.99 -10.11
N GLN A 80 -11.98 9.85 -10.52
CA GLN A 80 -11.60 9.49 -11.89
C GLN A 80 -12.14 8.11 -12.30
N MET A 81 -12.13 7.14 -11.39
CA MET A 81 -12.68 5.81 -11.61
C MET A 81 -14.19 5.75 -11.53
N GLN A 82 -14.87 6.86 -11.18
CA GLN A 82 -16.31 6.91 -10.90
C GLN A 82 -16.73 5.86 -9.85
N ALA A 83 -15.88 5.59 -8.89
CA ALA A 83 -16.07 4.65 -7.80
C ALA A 83 -16.33 5.38 -6.48
N LYS A 84 -16.95 4.68 -5.51
CA LYS A 84 -17.05 5.15 -4.13
C LYS A 84 -15.85 4.62 -3.34
N CYS A 85 -15.08 5.51 -2.69
CA CYS A 85 -14.04 5.09 -1.75
C CYS A 85 -14.57 4.97 -0.32
N GLU A 86 -14.15 3.90 0.36
CA GLU A 86 -14.25 3.75 1.81
C GLU A 86 -12.82 3.60 2.35
N ILE A 87 -12.31 4.67 2.97
CA ILE A 87 -10.93 4.70 3.48
C ILE A 87 -10.96 4.35 4.97
N VAL A 88 -10.12 3.40 5.38
CA VAL A 88 -10.04 2.92 6.76
C VAL A 88 -8.61 2.96 7.29
N ALA A 89 -8.45 3.27 8.58
CA ALA A 89 -7.16 3.16 9.24
C ALA A 89 -6.85 1.70 9.59
N GLN A 90 -5.59 1.31 9.41
CA GLN A 90 -5.06 -0.01 9.76
C GLN A 90 -3.60 0.14 10.15
N ASP A 91 -3.23 -0.35 11.34
CA ASP A 91 -1.85 -0.34 11.81
C ASP A 91 -0.90 -0.90 10.74
N TRP A 92 0.27 -0.26 10.60
CA TRP A 92 1.24 -0.53 9.54
C TRP A 92 1.62 -2.02 9.42
N ASP A 93 1.96 -2.67 10.53
CA ASP A 93 2.36 -4.09 10.53
C ASP A 93 1.26 -5.03 10.03
N GLY A 94 -0.01 -4.62 10.16
CA GLY A 94 -1.18 -5.38 9.73
C GLY A 94 -1.66 -5.06 8.31
N ILE A 95 -1.07 -4.06 7.62
CA ILE A 95 -1.67 -3.50 6.41
C ILE A 95 -1.56 -4.44 5.20
N ILE A 96 -0.41 -5.06 4.92
CA ILE A 96 -0.28 -6.08 3.87
C ILE A 96 -1.02 -7.37 4.23
N PRO A 97 -0.88 -7.94 5.43
CA PRO A 97 -1.71 -9.07 5.87
C PRO A 97 -3.21 -8.84 5.70
N GLY A 98 -3.71 -7.65 6.02
CA GLY A 98 -5.12 -7.28 5.85
C GLY A 98 -5.56 -7.24 4.38
N LEU A 99 -4.72 -6.73 3.48
CA LEU A 99 -4.94 -6.74 2.03
C LEU A 99 -5.06 -8.17 1.49
N LEU A 100 -4.14 -9.04 1.90
CA LEU A 100 -4.14 -10.44 1.50
C LEU A 100 -5.36 -11.20 2.06
N ALA A 101 -5.82 -10.84 3.26
CA ALA A 101 -7.05 -11.36 3.88
C ALA A 101 -8.34 -10.72 3.34
N GLN A 102 -8.26 -9.89 2.27
CA GLN A 102 -9.40 -9.22 1.61
C GLN A 102 -10.23 -8.31 2.54
N LYS A 103 -9.62 -7.77 3.59
CA LYS A 103 -10.29 -6.76 4.44
C LYS A 103 -10.56 -5.47 3.69
N TYR A 104 -9.72 -5.14 2.72
CA TYR A 104 -9.80 -4.02 1.80
C TYR A 104 -9.23 -4.41 0.43
N ASP A 105 -9.36 -3.55 -0.55
CA ASP A 105 -9.07 -3.84 -1.94
C ASP A 105 -7.74 -3.24 -2.39
N ALA A 106 -7.30 -2.17 -1.72
CA ALA A 106 -6.03 -1.48 -1.98
C ALA A 106 -5.45 -0.89 -0.70
N VAL A 107 -4.16 -0.55 -0.75
CA VAL A 107 -3.45 0.21 0.29
C VAL A 107 -2.86 1.46 -0.35
N ILE A 108 -3.18 2.64 0.22
CA ILE A 108 -2.57 3.94 -0.10
C ILE A 108 -2.10 4.54 1.22
N ALA A 109 -0.81 4.39 1.51
CA ALA A 109 -0.26 4.62 2.86
C ALA A 109 1.23 4.99 2.83
N GLY A 110 1.67 5.80 1.87
CA GLY A 110 3.10 6.12 1.73
C GLY A 110 3.97 4.88 1.50
N MET A 111 3.42 3.82 0.89
CA MET A 111 4.10 2.53 0.81
C MET A 111 5.10 2.48 -0.34
N SER A 112 6.37 2.33 0.00
CA SER A 112 7.47 2.13 -0.95
C SER A 112 7.34 0.80 -1.69
N ILE A 113 7.65 0.79 -2.98
CA ILE A 113 7.87 -0.43 -3.75
C ILE A 113 9.18 -1.07 -3.30
N THR A 114 9.14 -2.31 -2.80
CA THR A 114 10.34 -3.10 -2.50
C THR A 114 10.21 -4.51 -3.10
N ALA A 115 11.35 -5.15 -3.37
CA ALA A 115 11.36 -6.53 -3.89
C ALA A 115 10.61 -7.49 -2.95
N GLU A 116 10.80 -7.36 -1.62
CA GLU A 116 10.12 -8.19 -0.63
C GLU A 116 8.59 -8.00 -0.68
N ARG A 117 8.12 -6.76 -0.79
CA ARG A 117 6.68 -6.47 -0.90
C ARG A 117 6.12 -6.96 -2.22
N GLN A 118 6.88 -6.82 -3.32
CA GLN A 118 6.51 -7.31 -4.64
C GLN A 118 6.38 -8.84 -4.72
N GLU A 119 6.99 -9.61 -3.82
CA GLU A 119 6.72 -11.05 -3.69
C GLU A 119 5.28 -11.33 -3.24
N LYS A 120 4.68 -10.46 -2.46
CA LYS A 120 3.38 -10.65 -1.78
C LYS A 120 2.21 -9.93 -2.46
N VAL A 121 2.48 -8.75 -3.02
CA VAL A 121 1.48 -7.84 -3.59
C VAL A 121 1.96 -7.28 -4.93
N ASP A 122 1.03 -6.73 -5.73
CA ASP A 122 1.34 -5.92 -6.89
C ASP A 122 1.22 -4.43 -6.55
N PHE A 123 1.90 -3.60 -7.31
CA PHE A 123 1.89 -2.16 -7.16
C PHE A 123 1.40 -1.47 -8.42
N SER A 124 0.74 -0.33 -8.26
CA SER A 124 0.49 0.62 -9.34
C SER A 124 1.79 1.26 -9.85
N GLU A 125 1.69 2.10 -10.86
CA GLU A 125 2.71 3.11 -11.14
C GLU A 125 2.92 3.98 -9.89
N PRO A 126 4.17 4.45 -9.61
CA PRO A 126 4.44 5.32 -8.46
C PRO A 126 3.64 6.62 -8.53
N TYR A 127 3.13 7.10 -7.41
CA TYR A 127 2.48 8.42 -7.33
C TYR A 127 3.32 9.47 -6.62
N PHE A 128 4.39 9.06 -5.93
CA PHE A 128 5.33 9.95 -5.25
C PHE A 128 6.72 9.31 -5.17
N ALA A 129 7.79 10.12 -5.09
CA ALA A 129 9.15 9.67 -4.80
C ALA A 129 9.69 10.41 -3.57
N ASN A 130 10.39 9.70 -2.71
CA ASN A 130 10.92 10.22 -1.45
C ASN A 130 12.39 9.88 -1.27
N THR A 131 13.01 10.43 -0.23
CA THR A 131 14.37 10.13 0.21
C THR A 131 14.36 9.96 1.73
N MET A 132 15.41 9.38 2.29
CA MET A 132 15.57 9.26 3.74
C MET A 132 16.50 10.33 4.29
N VAL A 133 16.27 10.72 5.54
CA VAL A 133 17.07 11.73 6.25
C VAL A 133 17.31 11.34 7.70
N TRP A 134 18.45 11.77 8.24
CA TRP A 134 18.76 11.67 9.65
C TRP A 134 18.18 12.86 10.41
N LEU A 135 17.32 12.59 11.39
CA LEU A 135 16.73 13.56 12.30
C LEU A 135 17.31 13.39 13.70
N THR A 136 17.85 14.45 14.27
CA THR A 136 18.53 14.41 15.58
C THR A 136 18.35 15.70 16.36
N ASP A 137 18.71 15.67 17.66
CA ASP A 137 18.89 16.89 18.48
C ASP A 137 20.10 17.68 17.96
N THR A 138 19.89 18.93 17.58
CA THR A 138 20.94 19.81 17.03
C THR A 138 21.94 20.28 18.07
N LYS A 139 21.68 20.09 19.36
CA LYS A 139 22.64 20.34 20.45
C LYS A 139 23.66 19.20 20.60
N GLY A 140 23.35 18.03 20.00
CA GLY A 140 24.25 16.89 19.95
C GLY A 140 25.38 17.04 18.92
N SER A 141 26.24 16.04 18.87
CA SER A 141 27.38 15.98 17.93
C SER A 141 27.20 14.84 16.92
N PHE A 142 25.97 14.58 16.46
CA PHE A 142 25.73 13.53 15.47
C PHE A 142 26.45 13.83 14.16
N ASP A 143 27.25 12.87 13.69
CA ASP A 143 27.92 12.90 12.39
C ASP A 143 27.51 11.67 11.59
N PRO A 144 26.74 11.81 10.49
CA PRO A 144 26.29 10.69 9.67
C PRO A 144 27.44 9.92 8.99
N LYS A 145 28.66 10.43 9.02
CA LYS A 145 29.87 9.74 8.53
C LYS A 145 30.50 8.85 9.60
N VAL A 146 30.09 8.99 10.87
CA VAL A 146 30.69 8.26 12.01
C VAL A 146 29.56 7.76 12.93
N ILE A 147 28.84 6.74 12.48
CA ILE A 147 27.71 6.15 13.22
C ILE A 147 28.22 5.00 14.09
N LYS A 148 28.48 5.29 15.37
CA LYS A 148 28.97 4.32 16.37
C LYS A 148 28.51 4.66 17.78
N ASN A 149 28.22 3.63 18.58
CA ASN A 149 27.76 3.74 19.97
C ASN A 149 26.50 4.60 20.11
N LEU A 150 25.59 4.52 19.13
CA LEU A 150 24.34 5.30 19.06
C LEU A 150 23.13 4.39 19.15
N THR A 151 22.04 4.96 19.66
CA THR A 151 20.71 4.38 19.57
C THR A 151 19.98 5.00 18.37
N LEU A 152 19.74 4.17 17.34
CA LEU A 152 19.13 4.56 16.07
C LEU A 152 17.67 4.16 16.05
N GLY A 153 16.77 5.14 15.89
CA GLY A 153 15.32 4.92 15.86
C GLY A 153 14.75 4.92 14.44
N GLY A 154 13.72 4.13 14.22
CA GLY A 154 12.95 4.11 12.98
C GLY A 154 11.64 3.34 13.14
N GLN A 155 10.78 3.36 12.13
CA GLN A 155 9.57 2.54 12.17
C GLN A 155 9.87 1.15 11.59
N ARG A 156 9.35 0.10 12.25
CA ARG A 156 9.53 -1.28 11.76
C ARG A 156 8.78 -1.50 10.44
N SER A 157 9.24 -2.48 9.66
CA SER A 157 8.65 -2.86 8.39
C SER A 157 8.61 -1.74 7.33
N THR A 158 9.42 -0.67 7.52
CA THR A 158 9.62 0.44 6.57
C THR A 158 10.99 0.35 5.89
N THR A 159 11.18 1.09 4.79
CA THR A 159 12.48 1.17 4.12
C THR A 159 13.56 1.79 5.00
N PRO A 160 13.33 2.87 5.78
CA PRO A 160 14.31 3.35 6.75
C PRO A 160 14.58 2.34 7.87
N GLY A 161 13.56 1.65 8.36
CA GLY A 161 13.74 0.62 9.40
C GLY A 161 14.62 -0.53 8.92
N ALA A 162 14.39 -1.05 7.71
CA ALA A 162 15.23 -2.08 7.09
C ALA A 162 16.67 -1.57 6.88
N TYR A 163 16.83 -0.35 6.38
CA TYR A 163 18.15 0.28 6.21
C TYR A 163 18.94 0.35 7.53
N LEU A 164 18.29 0.69 8.64
CA LEU A 164 18.90 0.69 9.96
C LEU A 164 19.36 -0.70 10.37
N GLN A 165 18.51 -1.71 10.21
CA GLN A 165 18.85 -3.09 10.56
C GLN A 165 20.00 -3.62 9.72
N ASP A 166 19.96 -3.45 8.42
CA ASP A 166 20.95 -4.00 7.49
C ASP A 166 22.33 -3.36 7.67
N ASN A 167 22.38 -2.07 7.98
CA ASN A 167 23.63 -1.33 8.01
C ASN A 167 24.23 -1.18 9.42
N TYR A 168 23.40 -1.14 10.49
CA TYR A 168 23.87 -0.69 11.81
C TYR A 168 23.52 -1.61 12.96
N GLU A 169 22.56 -2.54 12.84
CA GLU A 169 22.17 -3.38 13.96
C GLU A 169 23.33 -4.28 14.43
N GLY A 170 23.70 -4.13 15.71
CA GLY A 170 24.80 -4.89 16.32
C GLY A 170 26.20 -4.55 15.80
N LYS A 171 26.35 -3.50 14.98
CA LYS A 171 27.65 -3.03 14.44
C LYS A 171 28.13 -1.79 15.20
N ASP A 172 29.42 -1.69 15.43
CA ASP A 172 30.08 -0.52 16.01
C ASP A 172 29.47 -0.01 17.33
N GLY A 173 28.88 -0.91 18.12
CA GLY A 173 28.22 -0.58 19.38
C GLY A 173 26.86 0.10 19.24
N ASN A 174 26.31 0.16 18.03
CA ASN A 174 24.99 0.73 17.80
C ASN A 174 23.86 -0.20 18.29
N THR A 175 22.74 0.41 18.68
CA THR A 175 21.48 -0.24 18.98
C THR A 175 20.41 0.28 18.04
N VAL A 176 19.74 -0.59 17.30
CA VAL A 176 18.58 -0.23 16.48
C VAL A 176 17.29 -0.45 17.28
N LYS A 177 16.46 0.59 17.36
CA LYS A 177 15.12 0.53 17.97
C LYS A 177 14.06 0.79 16.92
N LEU A 178 13.23 -0.21 16.67
CA LEU A 178 12.12 -0.11 15.73
C LEU A 178 10.79 0.00 16.44
N TYR A 179 10.01 1.01 16.09
CA TYR A 179 8.74 1.38 16.70
C TYR A 179 7.57 1.01 15.79
N ASP A 180 6.37 0.96 16.36
CA ASP A 180 5.12 0.65 15.63
C ASP A 180 4.76 1.74 14.62
N ASN A 181 5.09 3.00 14.96
CA ASN A 181 4.86 4.19 14.14
C ASN A 181 5.95 5.24 14.40
N TYR A 182 6.01 6.26 13.56
CA TYR A 182 6.99 7.34 13.72
C TYR A 182 6.72 8.24 14.92
N ASP A 183 5.48 8.40 15.39
CA ASP A 183 5.20 9.20 16.59
C ASP A 183 5.98 8.66 17.79
N ASN A 184 6.01 7.34 17.96
CA ASN A 184 6.79 6.68 19.02
C ASN A 184 8.31 6.84 18.83
N ALA A 185 8.81 6.78 17.61
CA ALA A 185 10.23 7.00 17.30
C ALA A 185 10.64 8.45 17.63
N TYR A 186 9.83 9.42 17.25
CA TYR A 186 10.07 10.84 17.53
C TYR A 186 9.93 11.17 19.02
N LEU A 187 9.02 10.51 19.71
CA LEU A 187 8.90 10.66 21.17
C LEU A 187 10.15 10.16 21.89
N ASP A 188 10.74 9.07 21.44
CA ASP A 188 12.00 8.56 21.99
C ASP A 188 13.19 9.46 21.65
N LEU A 189 13.24 10.02 20.45
CA LEU A 189 14.22 11.06 20.08
C LEU A 189 14.08 12.28 21.02
N LYS A 190 12.87 12.79 21.17
CA LYS A 190 12.59 13.98 22.00
C LYS A 190 12.95 13.80 23.49
N SER A 191 12.86 12.57 23.98
CA SER A 191 13.21 12.22 25.36
C SER A 191 14.67 11.80 25.55
N GLY A 192 15.50 11.79 24.48
CA GLY A 192 16.90 11.36 24.53
C GLY A 192 17.09 9.85 24.70
N ARG A 193 16.05 9.04 24.46
CA ARG A 193 16.15 7.57 24.46
C ARG A 193 16.62 7.00 23.11
N SER A 194 16.53 7.77 22.06
CA SER A 194 17.21 7.57 20.79
C SER A 194 18.08 8.78 20.49
N ASP A 195 19.26 8.57 19.95
CA ASP A 195 20.19 9.64 19.59
C ASP A 195 19.81 10.26 18.25
N VAL A 196 19.26 9.46 17.35
CA VAL A 196 18.88 9.85 15.99
C VAL A 196 17.75 8.96 15.48
N VAL A 197 16.90 9.51 14.62
CA VAL A 197 15.85 8.78 13.89
C VAL A 197 16.14 8.86 12.39
N LEU A 198 16.08 7.74 11.71
CA LEU A 198 16.04 7.69 10.25
C LEU A 198 14.57 7.65 9.79
N ALA A 199 14.19 8.60 8.97
CA ALA A 199 12.82 8.72 8.47
C ALA A 199 12.82 9.21 7.02
N GLU A 200 11.69 9.03 6.34
CA GLU A 200 11.46 9.68 5.06
C GLU A 200 11.40 11.19 5.23
N LYS A 201 12.02 11.90 4.28
CA LYS A 201 12.25 13.36 4.35
C LYS A 201 10.98 14.16 4.57
N VAL A 202 9.90 13.83 3.87
CA VAL A 202 8.65 14.60 3.95
C VAL A 202 8.02 14.46 5.34
N SER A 203 8.00 13.25 5.92
CA SER A 203 7.53 13.01 7.29
C SER A 203 8.41 13.72 8.32
N ALA A 204 9.73 13.62 8.21
CA ALA A 204 10.68 14.31 9.10
C ALA A 204 10.49 15.84 9.06
N LYS A 205 10.30 16.42 7.88
CA LYS A 205 10.01 17.87 7.73
C LYS A 205 8.68 18.27 8.35
N SER A 206 7.64 17.44 8.19
CA SER A 206 6.34 17.69 8.81
C SER A 206 6.46 17.72 10.34
N TRP A 207 7.14 16.73 10.90
CA TRP A 207 7.37 16.70 12.36
C TRP A 207 8.18 17.90 12.86
N LEU A 208 9.22 18.32 12.11
CA LEU A 208 10.03 19.50 12.44
C LEU A 208 9.23 20.81 12.41
N ALA A 209 8.22 20.93 11.54
CA ALA A 209 7.36 22.11 11.50
C ALA A 209 6.63 22.32 12.83
N ASP A 210 6.22 21.22 13.48
CA ASP A 210 5.57 21.24 14.80
C ASP A 210 6.58 21.23 15.97
N ASN A 211 7.85 20.91 15.72
CA ASN A 211 8.93 20.82 16.71
C ASN A 211 10.18 21.59 16.26
N PRO A 212 10.08 22.92 16.03
CA PRO A 212 11.16 23.71 15.40
C PRO A 212 12.38 23.93 16.29
N GLU A 213 12.26 23.68 17.60
CA GLU A 213 13.35 23.98 18.54
C GLU A 213 14.12 22.73 18.93
N GLY A 214 15.44 22.77 18.70
CA GLY A 214 16.37 21.77 19.20
C GLY A 214 16.54 20.52 18.33
N PHE A 215 15.77 20.38 17.25
CA PHE A 215 15.86 19.23 16.33
C PHE A 215 16.13 19.71 14.90
N GLY A 216 16.74 18.84 14.09
CA GLY A 216 17.05 19.15 12.70
C GLY A 216 17.47 17.93 11.89
N ILE A 217 17.38 18.09 10.58
CA ILE A 217 17.96 17.15 9.62
C ILE A 217 19.45 17.41 9.52
N VAL A 218 20.26 16.36 9.61
CA VAL A 218 21.73 16.43 9.56
C VAL A 218 22.29 15.50 8.48
N GLY A 219 23.24 16.01 7.71
CA GLY A 219 23.89 15.31 6.61
C GLY A 219 23.11 15.38 5.30
N ASP A 220 23.61 14.62 4.32
CA ASP A 220 23.00 14.53 3.01
C ASP A 220 21.76 13.60 3.05
N GLU A 221 20.85 13.80 2.12
CA GLU A 221 19.72 12.89 1.89
C GLU A 221 20.24 11.54 1.39
N ILE A 222 19.62 10.47 1.84
CA ILE A 222 19.90 9.11 1.38
C ILE A 222 18.86 8.77 0.31
N ASP A 223 19.33 8.73 -0.93
CA ASP A 223 18.54 8.23 -2.06
C ASP A 223 18.58 6.70 -2.05
N ASN A 224 17.42 6.09 -1.99
CA ASN A 224 17.23 4.64 -1.97
C ASN A 224 16.22 4.19 -3.02
N ASP A 225 16.02 4.98 -4.08
CA ASP A 225 15.00 4.75 -5.13
C ASP A 225 13.60 4.55 -4.53
N ASP A 226 13.27 5.31 -3.49
CA ASP A 226 12.01 5.18 -2.75
C ASP A 226 10.82 5.69 -3.56
N ASN A 227 10.23 4.79 -4.32
CA ASN A 227 9.04 5.01 -5.13
C ASN A 227 7.80 4.55 -4.37
N ILE A 228 6.90 5.47 -4.06
CA ILE A 228 5.67 5.22 -3.31
C ILE A 228 4.53 4.92 -4.29
N ALA A 229 3.81 3.81 -4.07
CA ALA A 229 2.77 3.34 -4.96
C ALA A 229 1.60 2.68 -4.21
N ILE A 230 0.51 2.45 -4.93
CA ILE A 230 -0.70 1.79 -4.42
C ILE A 230 -0.47 0.27 -4.44
N ALA A 231 -0.60 -0.39 -3.29
CA ALA A 231 -0.52 -1.84 -3.24
C ALA A 231 -1.88 -2.48 -3.42
N VAL A 232 -1.93 -3.53 -4.23
CA VAL A 232 -3.11 -4.38 -4.48
C VAL A 232 -2.72 -5.86 -4.39
N ARG A 233 -3.69 -6.75 -4.29
CA ARG A 233 -3.39 -8.19 -4.35
C ARG A 233 -2.76 -8.58 -5.68
N LYS A 234 -1.92 -9.61 -5.66
CA LYS A 234 -1.30 -10.17 -6.87
C LYS A 234 -2.35 -10.51 -7.92
N GLY A 235 -2.13 -9.99 -9.14
CA GLY A 235 -2.99 -10.24 -10.30
C GLY A 235 -4.37 -9.58 -10.23
N ASP A 236 -4.63 -8.69 -9.25
CA ASP A 236 -5.90 -7.97 -9.16
C ASP A 236 -6.00 -6.93 -10.27
N ALA A 237 -7.05 -7.04 -11.09
CA ALA A 237 -7.29 -6.16 -12.23
C ALA A 237 -7.49 -4.68 -11.84
N ILE A 238 -7.85 -4.39 -10.58
CA ILE A 238 -8.03 -3.02 -10.06
C ILE A 238 -6.74 -2.18 -10.20
N LYS A 239 -5.57 -2.82 -10.27
CA LYS A 239 -4.30 -2.16 -10.52
C LYS A 239 -4.34 -1.30 -11.79
N GLU A 240 -4.90 -1.84 -12.86
CA GLU A 240 -4.96 -1.13 -14.14
C GLU A 240 -5.94 0.05 -14.09
N ASP A 241 -7.04 -0.07 -13.32
CA ASP A 241 -7.96 1.05 -13.08
C ASP A 241 -7.25 2.18 -12.29
N PHE A 242 -6.46 1.84 -11.27
CA PHE A 242 -5.62 2.81 -10.56
C PHE A 242 -4.57 3.45 -11.46
N ASN A 243 -3.85 2.68 -12.28
CA ASN A 243 -2.85 3.20 -13.20
C ASN A 243 -3.45 4.21 -14.19
N LYS A 244 -4.62 3.89 -14.75
CA LYS A 244 -5.34 4.79 -15.63
C LYS A 244 -5.74 6.08 -14.91
N ALA A 245 -6.32 5.97 -13.72
CA ALA A 245 -6.71 7.13 -12.92
C ALA A 245 -5.49 7.98 -12.50
N LEU A 246 -4.36 7.35 -12.14
CA LEU A 246 -3.10 8.04 -11.86
C LEU A 246 -2.60 8.83 -13.08
N SER A 247 -2.65 8.23 -14.26
CA SER A 247 -2.27 8.90 -15.51
C SER A 247 -3.12 10.15 -15.77
N GLU A 248 -4.42 10.06 -15.52
CA GLU A 248 -5.35 11.19 -15.70
C GLU A 248 -5.08 12.31 -14.70
N ILE A 249 -4.98 12.02 -13.37
CA ILE A 249 -4.73 13.05 -12.36
C ILE A 249 -3.32 13.66 -12.48
N ARG A 250 -2.36 12.92 -13.06
CA ARG A 250 -1.02 13.45 -13.37
C ARG A 250 -1.08 14.39 -14.57
N SER A 251 -1.76 13.99 -15.66
CA SER A 251 -1.81 14.75 -16.90
C SER A 251 -2.61 16.04 -16.79
N ASN A 252 -3.65 16.07 -15.97
CA ASN A 252 -4.48 17.25 -15.74
C ASN A 252 -3.95 18.18 -14.62
N GLY A 253 -2.81 17.83 -13.98
CA GLY A 253 -2.15 18.62 -12.94
C GLY A 253 -2.74 18.46 -11.54
N GLU A 254 -3.74 17.60 -11.35
CA GLU A 254 -4.37 17.40 -10.04
C GLU A 254 -3.39 16.81 -9.03
N LEU A 255 -2.56 15.81 -9.42
CA LEU A 255 -1.56 15.23 -8.53
C LEU A 255 -0.58 16.30 -8.02
N ALA A 256 -0.06 17.16 -8.89
CA ALA A 256 0.83 18.26 -8.50
C ALA A 256 0.13 19.28 -7.57
N ARG A 257 -1.17 19.54 -7.79
CA ARG A 257 -1.98 20.38 -6.89
C ARG A 257 -2.11 19.76 -5.49
N LEU A 258 -2.28 18.44 -5.41
CA LEU A 258 -2.37 17.72 -4.15
C LEU A 258 -1.03 17.69 -3.40
N GLU A 259 0.09 17.54 -4.12
CA GLU A 259 1.44 17.69 -3.54
C GLU A 259 1.65 19.08 -2.95
N GLN A 260 1.33 20.13 -3.72
CA GLN A 260 1.42 21.52 -3.25
C GLN A 260 0.56 21.76 -2.02
N LYS A 261 -0.68 21.22 -2.00
CA LYS A 261 -1.60 21.37 -0.87
C LYS A 261 -1.03 20.78 0.41
N ASN A 262 -0.45 19.57 0.33
CA ASN A 262 -0.08 18.80 1.51
C ASN A 262 1.39 19.01 1.95
N PHE A 263 2.26 19.36 1.02
CA PHE A 263 3.70 19.49 1.30
C PHE A 263 4.22 20.92 1.19
N GLY A 264 3.43 21.86 0.65
CA GLY A 264 3.78 23.28 0.58
C GLY A 264 4.97 23.56 -0.33
N GLN A 265 5.20 22.74 -1.33
CA GLN A 265 6.33 22.88 -2.28
C GLN A 265 5.86 23.42 -3.63
#